data_7f5f3e5d46b6dd1d9f1cc3436e687e05
#
_entry.id   7f5f3e5d46b6dd1d9f1cc3436e687e05
#
_cell.length_a   1.000
_cell.length_b   1.000
_cell.length_c   1.000
_cell.angle_alpha   90.00
_cell.angle_beta   90.00
_cell.angle_gamma   90.00
#
_symmetry.space_group_name_H-M   'P 1'
#
loop_
_entity.id
_entity.type
_entity.pdbx_description
1 polymer ?
#
loop_
_entity_poly.entity_id
_entity_poly.type
_entity_poly.pdbx_seq_one_letter_code
_entity_poly.pdbx_strand_id
1 'polypeptide(L)'
;MVQCMHCHRPLDDADTYCRFCGAQQKMSRRQKQPQSAHRNVFKRIAFWMGIGISIAASAILLVMMARWMFISPTHADENKTQIHQVNTKIDVLSQNFSQGFMKRSQTGAYDGLHVGMSRQSAEKMLGRPTTHTEVSGEDVTVYGNVGIHYEDDVISDLFIIPHHVSKEAFLRVHGAPTIQNGNHWYYDDYANNEHTINVTIEGQHIKAIENIPQI
;
A
#
# COMPACT_ATOMS: atom_id res chain seq x y z
N MET A 1 -11.26 -27.62 4.86
CA MET A 1 -9.83 -27.32 4.74
C MET A 1 -9.40 -27.52 3.32
N VAL A 2 -8.95 -26.50 2.65
CA VAL A 2 -8.44 -26.56 1.28
C VAL A 2 -6.91 -26.70 1.34
N GLN A 3 -6.31 -27.38 0.38
CA GLN A 3 -4.86 -27.47 0.30
C GLN A 3 -4.34 -26.52 -0.78
N CYS A 4 -3.19 -25.92 -0.56
CA CYS A 4 -2.51 -25.09 -1.53
C CYS A 4 -2.16 -25.91 -2.79
N MET A 5 -2.56 -25.44 -3.96
CA MET A 5 -2.29 -26.13 -5.24
C MET A 5 -0.80 -26.19 -5.60
N HIS A 6 0.06 -25.40 -4.94
CA HIS A 6 1.49 -25.33 -5.24
C HIS A 6 2.36 -26.08 -4.22
N CYS A 7 2.12 -25.92 -2.91
CA CYS A 7 2.94 -26.55 -1.87
C CYS A 7 2.20 -27.61 -1.02
N HIS A 8 0.94 -27.89 -1.33
CA HIS A 8 0.06 -28.89 -0.70
C HIS A 8 -0.18 -28.72 0.82
N ARG A 9 0.21 -27.59 1.41
CA ARG A 9 -0.05 -27.31 2.83
C ARG A 9 -1.50 -26.86 3.05
N PRO A 10 -2.07 -27.15 4.22
CA PRO A 10 -3.46 -26.79 4.53
C PRO A 10 -3.62 -25.27 4.62
N LEU A 11 -4.74 -24.77 4.05
CA LEU A 11 -5.15 -23.36 4.02
C LEU A 11 -6.56 -23.21 4.57
N ASP A 12 -6.89 -22.03 5.07
CA ASP A 12 -8.25 -21.65 5.37
C ASP A 12 -9.03 -21.33 4.08
N ASP A 13 -10.34 -21.63 4.07
CA ASP A 13 -11.20 -21.48 2.89
C ASP A 13 -11.33 -20.01 2.39
N ALA A 14 -10.88 -19.04 3.20
CA ALA A 14 -10.90 -17.62 2.91
C ALA A 14 -9.58 -17.06 2.37
N ASP A 15 -8.49 -17.84 2.42
CA ASP A 15 -7.17 -17.37 2.03
C ASP A 15 -7.05 -17.24 0.51
N THR A 16 -6.79 -16.04 0.01
CA THR A 16 -6.53 -15.77 -1.42
C THR A 16 -5.08 -16.05 -1.82
N TYR A 17 -4.16 -16.11 -0.84
CA TYR A 17 -2.74 -16.40 -1.04
C TYR A 17 -2.27 -17.42 0.00
N CYS A 18 -1.37 -18.31 -0.41
CA CYS A 18 -0.76 -19.26 0.50
C CYS A 18 0.28 -18.58 1.41
N ARG A 19 0.07 -18.59 2.71
CA ARG A 19 1.01 -18.04 3.71
C ARG A 19 2.36 -18.75 3.78
N PHE A 20 2.51 -19.90 3.11
CA PHE A 20 3.74 -20.69 3.14
C PHE A 20 4.59 -20.57 1.87
N CYS A 21 3.97 -20.29 0.71
CA CYS A 21 4.68 -20.21 -0.57
C CYS A 21 4.29 -19.00 -1.41
N GLY A 22 3.41 -18.10 -0.94
CA GLY A 22 2.98 -16.92 -1.65
C GLY A 22 2.08 -17.14 -2.87
N ALA A 23 1.81 -18.39 -3.27
CA ALA A 23 1.04 -18.67 -4.48
C ALA A 23 -0.42 -18.27 -4.34
N GLN A 24 -0.96 -17.55 -5.36
CA GLN A 24 -2.34 -17.15 -5.43
C GLN A 24 -3.27 -18.36 -5.64
N GLN A 25 -4.35 -18.43 -4.85
CA GLN A 25 -5.33 -19.52 -4.92
C GLN A 25 -6.56 -19.09 -5.74
N LYS A 26 -7.00 -19.93 -6.68
CA LYS A 26 -8.25 -19.70 -7.41
C LYS A 26 -9.44 -20.11 -6.54
N MET A 27 -10.25 -19.15 -6.13
CA MET A 27 -11.53 -19.46 -5.48
C MET A 27 -12.47 -20.19 -6.45
N SER A 28 -12.81 -21.43 -6.13
CA SER A 28 -13.88 -22.15 -6.80
C SER A 28 -15.23 -21.57 -6.35
N ARG A 29 -15.88 -20.78 -7.20
CA ARG A 29 -17.26 -20.35 -6.97
C ARG A 29 -18.19 -21.55 -6.97
N ARG A 30 -18.66 -21.99 -5.81
CA ARG A 30 -19.84 -22.88 -5.72
C ARG A 30 -21.06 -22.13 -6.25
N GLN A 31 -21.50 -22.49 -7.44
CA GLN A 31 -22.80 -22.09 -7.98
C GLN A 31 -23.91 -22.69 -7.09
N LYS A 32 -24.65 -21.84 -6.40
CA LYS A 32 -25.95 -22.22 -5.85
C LYS A 32 -26.95 -22.30 -6.99
N GLN A 33 -27.38 -23.50 -7.30
CA GLN A 33 -28.46 -23.81 -8.23
C GLN A 33 -29.82 -23.35 -7.65
N PRO A 34 -30.68 -22.64 -8.40
CA PRO A 34 -32.00 -22.29 -7.93
C PRO A 34 -32.95 -23.48 -8.10
N GLN A 35 -33.60 -23.88 -7.02
CA GLN A 35 -34.66 -24.85 -7.06
C GLN A 35 -35.95 -24.23 -7.61
N SER A 36 -36.54 -24.95 -8.54
CA SER A 36 -37.75 -24.65 -9.29
C SER A 36 -39.03 -24.92 -8.50
N ALA A 37 -40.02 -24.09 -8.79
CA ALA A 37 -41.42 -24.38 -9.00
C ALA A 37 -42.31 -24.86 -7.84
N HIS A 38 -43.32 -24.09 -7.58
CA HIS A 38 -44.67 -24.69 -7.55
C HIS A 38 -45.72 -23.75 -8.15
N ARG A 39 -46.43 -24.33 -9.09
CA ARG A 39 -47.53 -23.87 -9.93
C ARG A 39 -48.83 -24.03 -9.14
N ASN A 40 -49.74 -23.06 -9.19
CA ASN A 40 -51.18 -23.25 -9.54
C ASN A 40 -52.04 -22.14 -8.94
N VAL A 41 -52.65 -21.43 -9.82
CA VAL A 41 -54.10 -21.35 -10.07
C VAL A 41 -54.93 -20.74 -8.93
N PHE A 42 -55.31 -19.47 -9.09
CA PHE A 42 -56.68 -19.06 -8.81
C PHE A 42 -57.12 -18.03 -9.86
N LYS A 43 -58.08 -18.44 -10.61
CA LYS A 43 -58.78 -17.71 -11.68
C LYS A 43 -59.77 -16.70 -11.08
N ARG A 44 -59.89 -15.57 -11.79
CA ARG A 44 -61.09 -14.79 -12.05
C ARG A 44 -61.95 -14.42 -10.83
N ILE A 45 -61.99 -13.15 -10.52
CA ILE A 45 -63.17 -12.31 -10.24
C ILE A 45 -62.66 -10.95 -9.73
N ALA A 46 -62.93 -9.95 -10.48
CA ALA A 46 -63.15 -8.55 -10.10
C ALA A 46 -62.58 -7.59 -11.14
N PHE A 47 -63.23 -7.58 -12.29
CA PHE A 47 -62.80 -6.73 -13.43
C PHE A 47 -63.56 -5.39 -13.48
N TRP A 48 -64.13 -4.87 -12.41
CA TRP A 48 -64.92 -3.62 -12.51
C TRP A 48 -64.80 -2.62 -11.35
N MET A 49 -63.73 -2.62 -10.56
CA MET A 49 -63.49 -1.52 -9.59
C MET A 49 -62.07 -0.96 -9.63
N GLY A 50 -61.38 -1.02 -10.78
CA GLY A 50 -59.96 -0.66 -10.89
C GLY A 50 -59.64 0.67 -11.59
N ILE A 51 -60.61 1.40 -12.16
CA ILE A 51 -60.28 2.56 -13.04
C ILE A 51 -60.13 3.89 -12.28
N GLY A 52 -60.72 4.02 -11.09
CA GLY A 52 -60.67 5.26 -10.31
C GLY A 52 -59.42 5.40 -9.39
N ILE A 53 -58.80 4.30 -8.97
CA ILE A 53 -57.70 4.29 -8.02
C ILE A 53 -56.31 4.34 -8.78
N SER A 54 -56.32 3.95 -10.05
CA SER A 54 -55.10 3.87 -10.85
C SER A 54 -54.47 5.23 -11.20
N ILE A 55 -55.26 6.28 -11.34
CA ILE A 55 -54.76 7.61 -11.72
C ILE A 55 -54.13 8.35 -10.52
N ALA A 56 -54.72 8.16 -9.34
CA ALA A 56 -54.13 8.77 -8.10
C ALA A 56 -52.82 8.07 -7.66
N ALA A 57 -52.76 6.75 -7.81
CA ALA A 57 -51.57 5.98 -7.49
C ALA A 57 -50.39 6.27 -8.46
N SER A 58 -50.69 6.46 -9.77
CA SER A 58 -49.62 6.84 -10.74
C SER A 58 -49.08 8.24 -10.53
N ALA A 59 -49.93 9.20 -10.12
CA ALA A 59 -49.50 10.54 -9.81
C ALA A 59 -48.62 10.57 -8.55
N ILE A 60 -48.95 9.81 -7.51
CA ILE A 60 -48.15 9.67 -6.29
C ILE A 60 -46.82 8.97 -6.59
N LEU A 61 -46.81 7.93 -7.44
CA LEU A 61 -45.59 7.23 -7.87
C LEU A 61 -44.65 8.14 -8.70
N LEU A 62 -45.20 8.97 -9.58
CA LEU A 62 -44.42 9.94 -10.35
C LEU A 62 -43.82 11.05 -9.47
N VAL A 63 -44.57 11.52 -8.47
CA VAL A 63 -44.05 12.49 -7.49
C VAL A 63 -43.03 11.83 -6.57
N MET A 64 -43.19 10.58 -6.19
CA MET A 64 -42.18 9.85 -5.42
C MET A 64 -40.94 9.54 -6.27
N MET A 65 -41.08 9.16 -7.54
CA MET A 65 -39.94 8.98 -8.43
C MET A 65 -39.24 10.30 -8.72
N ALA A 66 -39.98 11.40 -8.94
CA ALA A 66 -39.37 12.71 -9.10
C ALA A 66 -38.63 13.15 -7.81
N ARG A 67 -39.23 12.93 -6.63
CA ARG A 67 -38.52 13.16 -5.38
C ARG A 67 -37.32 12.25 -5.18
N TRP A 68 -37.37 11.00 -5.64
CA TRP A 68 -36.21 10.10 -5.62
C TRP A 68 -35.10 10.54 -6.58
N MET A 69 -35.45 11.11 -7.74
CA MET A 69 -34.44 11.69 -8.68
C MET A 69 -33.83 12.99 -8.19
N PHE A 70 -34.58 13.81 -7.39
CA PHE A 70 -34.09 15.10 -6.92
C PHE A 70 -33.61 15.10 -5.45
N ILE A 71 -33.86 14.02 -4.68
CA ILE A 71 -33.48 13.89 -3.27
C ILE A 71 -32.68 12.59 -3.04
N SER A 72 -32.30 11.88 -4.09
CA SER A 72 -31.14 11.02 -3.91
C SER A 72 -29.99 11.96 -3.65
N PRO A 73 -29.47 12.07 -2.41
CA PRO A 73 -28.09 12.44 -2.30
C PRO A 73 -27.42 11.39 -3.16
N THR A 74 -26.75 11.80 -4.19
CA THR A 74 -25.65 11.04 -4.73
C THR A 74 -24.75 10.79 -3.51
N HIS A 75 -25.01 9.71 -2.77
CA HIS A 75 -23.93 8.97 -2.21
C HIS A 75 -23.16 8.49 -3.44
N ALA A 76 -22.42 9.42 -4.05
CA ALA A 76 -21.13 9.03 -4.53
C ALA A 76 -20.58 8.27 -3.32
N ASP A 77 -20.57 6.94 -3.41
CA ASP A 77 -19.61 6.16 -2.66
C ASP A 77 -18.26 6.81 -2.99
N GLU A 78 -17.92 7.84 -2.20
CA GLU A 78 -16.55 8.11 -1.94
C GLU A 78 -16.03 6.87 -1.24
N ASN A 79 -15.89 5.81 -2.02
CA ASN A 79 -14.87 4.84 -1.78
C ASN A 79 -13.57 5.62 -2.00
N LYS A 80 -13.30 6.56 -1.08
CA LYS A 80 -11.98 7.07 -0.82
C LYS A 80 -11.20 5.84 -0.47
N THR A 81 -10.66 5.19 -1.48
CA THR A 81 -9.49 4.35 -1.30
C THR A 81 -8.56 5.22 -0.48
N GLN A 82 -8.50 4.96 0.82
CA GLN A 82 -7.62 5.68 1.75
C GLN A 82 -6.23 5.39 1.22
N ILE A 83 -5.70 6.32 0.43
CA ILE A 83 -4.33 6.22 -0.06
C ILE A 83 -3.48 6.27 1.20
N HIS A 84 -2.75 5.18 1.46
CA HIS A 84 -1.78 5.15 2.54
C HIS A 84 -0.82 6.32 2.35
N GLN A 85 -0.73 7.18 3.37
CA GLN A 85 0.21 8.30 3.38
C GLN A 85 1.50 7.82 4.03
N VAL A 86 2.59 7.90 3.29
CA VAL A 86 3.93 7.54 3.78
C VAL A 86 4.35 8.49 4.89
N ASN A 87 4.94 7.93 5.95
CA ASN A 87 5.57 8.75 6.98
C ASN A 87 6.88 9.36 6.45
N THR A 88 6.84 10.64 6.10
CA THR A 88 8.01 11.39 5.62
C THR A 88 8.80 12.09 6.73
N LYS A 89 8.38 11.98 8.00
CA LYS A 89 9.09 12.53 9.16
C LYS A 89 9.75 11.41 9.94
N ILE A 90 11.01 11.14 9.62
CA ILE A 90 11.77 10.00 10.12
C ILE A 90 12.84 10.49 11.09
N ASP A 91 12.75 10.07 12.36
CA ASP A 91 13.85 10.22 13.32
C ASP A 91 14.75 8.99 13.25
N VAL A 92 15.86 9.14 12.54
CA VAL A 92 16.86 8.07 12.36
C VAL A 92 17.61 7.73 13.63
N LEU A 93 17.52 8.53 14.70
CA LEU A 93 18.11 8.23 16.00
C LEU A 93 17.11 7.54 16.95
N SER A 94 15.90 7.30 16.50
CA SER A 94 14.89 6.62 17.32
C SER A 94 15.13 5.11 17.42
N GLN A 95 14.65 4.53 18.53
CA GLN A 95 14.66 3.08 18.67
C GLN A 95 13.76 2.38 17.63
N ASN A 96 12.66 3.03 17.22
CA ASN A 96 11.77 2.50 16.19
C ASN A 96 12.48 2.38 14.83
N PHE A 97 13.30 3.37 14.47
CA PHE A 97 14.12 3.30 13.26
C PHE A 97 15.16 2.17 13.34
N SER A 98 15.83 2.03 14.49
CA SER A 98 16.80 0.96 14.70
C SER A 98 16.17 -0.43 14.59
N GLN A 99 14.99 -0.64 15.18
CA GLN A 99 14.32 -1.93 15.17
C GLN A 99 13.56 -2.21 13.86
N GLY A 100 13.02 -1.18 13.25
CA GLY A 100 12.27 -1.26 11.99
C GLY A 100 13.20 -1.26 10.78
N PHE A 101 13.73 -0.09 10.43
CA PHE A 101 14.50 0.09 9.19
C PHE A 101 15.85 -0.63 9.21
N MET A 102 16.67 -0.41 10.26
CA MET A 102 18.01 -0.99 10.29
C MET A 102 18.05 -2.51 10.36
N LYS A 103 17.01 -3.15 10.97
CA LYS A 103 17.03 -4.61 11.23
C LYS A 103 15.99 -5.41 10.47
N ARG A 104 14.91 -4.80 9.97
CA ARG A 104 13.75 -5.51 9.42
C ARG A 104 13.23 -4.94 8.11
N SER A 105 13.88 -3.94 7.55
CA SER A 105 13.43 -3.37 6.27
C SER A 105 13.62 -4.36 5.13
N GLN A 106 12.95 -4.07 4.03
CA GLN A 106 13.10 -4.83 2.79
C GLN A 106 13.96 -4.02 1.82
N THR A 107 14.83 -4.68 1.08
CA THR A 107 15.64 -4.05 0.03
C THR A 107 14.76 -3.28 -0.94
N GLY A 108 15.13 -2.01 -1.19
CA GLY A 108 14.42 -1.14 -2.14
C GLY A 108 12.96 -0.86 -1.77
N ALA A 109 12.58 -0.93 -0.47
CA ALA A 109 11.22 -0.66 -0.02
C ALA A 109 11.18 0.16 1.29
N TYR A 110 10.17 1.03 1.41
CA TYR A 110 9.87 1.79 2.62
C TYR A 110 8.40 2.16 2.68
N ASP A 111 7.70 1.76 3.74
CA ASP A 111 6.32 2.17 4.08
C ASP A 111 5.34 2.11 2.89
N GLY A 112 5.41 1.03 2.13
CA GLY A 112 4.58 0.79 0.94
C GLY A 112 5.17 1.33 -0.37
N LEU A 113 6.23 2.13 -0.33
CA LEU A 113 7.03 2.47 -1.51
C LEU A 113 7.96 1.30 -1.85
N HIS A 114 8.23 1.11 -3.12
CA HIS A 114 9.18 0.09 -3.58
C HIS A 114 9.78 0.43 -4.94
N VAL A 115 10.95 -0.09 -5.22
CA VAL A 115 11.58 -0.02 -6.54
C VAL A 115 10.63 -0.55 -7.62
N GLY A 116 10.59 0.13 -8.76
CA GLY A 116 9.66 -0.16 -9.87
C GLY A 116 8.28 0.51 -9.74
N MET A 117 7.97 1.19 -8.62
CA MET A 117 6.74 1.99 -8.50
C MET A 117 6.83 3.25 -9.37
N SER A 118 5.75 3.59 -10.08
CA SER A 118 5.71 4.82 -10.88
C SER A 118 5.77 6.07 -10.01
N ARG A 119 6.43 7.13 -10.49
CA ARG A 119 6.48 8.46 -9.85
C ARG A 119 5.09 8.95 -9.46
N GLN A 120 4.12 8.83 -10.35
CA GLN A 120 2.75 9.27 -10.08
C GLN A 120 2.12 8.53 -8.89
N SER A 121 2.39 7.24 -8.73
CA SER A 121 1.89 6.44 -7.60
C SER A 121 2.59 6.82 -6.30
N ALA A 122 3.91 7.01 -6.35
CA ALA A 122 4.71 7.45 -5.21
C ALA A 122 4.29 8.84 -4.71
N GLU A 123 4.11 9.80 -5.61
CA GLU A 123 3.70 11.18 -5.27
C GLU A 123 2.29 11.26 -4.67
N LYS A 124 1.38 10.34 -5.04
CA LYS A 124 0.09 10.23 -4.36
C LYS A 124 0.22 9.86 -2.88
N MET A 125 1.24 9.08 -2.53
CA MET A 125 1.50 8.63 -1.17
C MET A 125 2.36 9.62 -0.38
N LEU A 126 3.30 10.29 -1.04
CA LEU A 126 4.29 11.18 -0.43
C LEU A 126 3.85 12.65 -0.41
N GLY A 127 2.97 13.05 -1.32
CA GLY A 127 2.63 14.44 -1.55
C GLY A 127 3.64 15.15 -2.46
N ARG A 128 3.84 16.46 -2.21
CA ARG A 128 4.78 17.27 -3.01
C ARG A 128 6.21 17.12 -2.50
N PRO A 129 7.20 17.10 -3.40
CA PRO A 129 8.60 17.12 -3.00
C PRO A 129 8.94 18.41 -2.25
N THR A 130 9.86 18.31 -1.30
CA THR A 130 10.34 19.43 -0.49
C THR A 130 11.60 20.06 -1.06
N THR A 131 12.48 19.25 -1.65
CA THR A 131 13.76 19.68 -2.24
C THR A 131 14.34 18.60 -3.14
N HIS A 132 15.50 18.87 -3.71
CA HIS A 132 16.34 17.90 -4.43
C HIS A 132 17.73 17.88 -3.80
N THR A 133 18.41 16.75 -3.89
CA THR A 133 19.80 16.58 -3.44
C THR A 133 20.49 15.56 -4.34
N GLU A 134 21.81 15.48 -4.24
CA GLU A 134 22.59 14.44 -4.91
C GLU A 134 23.08 13.42 -3.86
N VAL A 135 22.93 12.14 -4.15
CA VAL A 135 23.46 11.03 -3.36
C VAL A 135 24.25 10.12 -4.29
N SER A 136 25.53 9.93 -4.02
CA SER A 136 26.42 9.05 -4.82
C SER A 136 26.45 9.35 -6.33
N GLY A 137 26.17 10.61 -6.72
CA GLY A 137 26.13 11.05 -8.13
C GLY A 137 24.75 10.99 -8.77
N GLU A 138 23.74 10.56 -8.04
CA GLU A 138 22.35 10.45 -8.52
C GLU A 138 21.50 11.63 -8.02
N ASP A 139 20.62 12.16 -8.88
CA ASP A 139 19.66 13.19 -8.49
C ASP A 139 18.50 12.56 -7.71
N VAL A 140 18.33 13.01 -6.47
CA VAL A 140 17.37 12.48 -5.52
C VAL A 140 16.30 13.53 -5.22
N THR A 141 15.05 13.22 -5.54
CA THR A 141 13.89 14.01 -5.16
C THR A 141 13.50 13.69 -3.72
N VAL A 142 13.43 14.71 -2.85
CA VAL A 142 13.23 14.55 -1.41
C VAL A 142 11.83 14.95 -0.96
N TYR A 143 11.19 14.10 -0.18
CA TYR A 143 9.87 14.27 0.44
C TYR A 143 10.03 14.18 1.96
N GLY A 144 10.32 15.31 2.61
CA GLY A 144 10.68 15.31 4.04
C GLY A 144 12.00 14.59 4.28
N ASN A 145 11.97 13.40 4.89
CA ASN A 145 13.15 12.55 5.08
C ASN A 145 13.23 11.38 4.06
N VAL A 146 12.27 11.24 3.17
CA VAL A 146 12.31 10.19 2.13
C VAL A 146 12.90 10.77 0.86
N GLY A 147 13.97 10.18 0.37
CA GLY A 147 14.61 10.50 -0.90
C GLY A 147 14.31 9.44 -1.94
N ILE A 148 14.04 9.84 -3.17
CA ILE A 148 13.78 8.92 -4.27
C ILE A 148 14.61 9.34 -5.49
N HIS A 149 15.39 8.40 -6.00
CA HIS A 149 15.93 8.48 -7.34
C HIS A 149 14.92 7.85 -8.31
N TYR A 150 14.59 8.58 -9.38
CA TYR A 150 13.69 8.11 -10.42
C TYR A 150 14.46 7.93 -11.72
N GLU A 151 14.34 6.76 -12.32
CA GLU A 151 14.78 6.46 -13.66
C GLU A 151 13.55 6.16 -14.54
N ASP A 152 13.40 6.81 -15.67
CA ASP A 152 12.24 6.66 -16.58
C ASP A 152 10.88 6.79 -15.86
N ASP A 153 10.76 7.74 -14.90
CA ASP A 153 9.56 7.96 -14.07
C ASP A 153 9.12 6.77 -13.21
N VAL A 154 10.03 5.84 -12.92
CA VAL A 154 9.85 4.80 -11.91
C VAL A 154 10.90 4.94 -10.81
N ILE A 155 10.58 4.48 -9.60
CA ILE A 155 11.52 4.43 -8.49
C ILE A 155 12.64 3.45 -8.85
N SER A 156 13.86 3.93 -8.92
CA SER A 156 15.07 3.14 -9.03
C SER A 156 15.67 2.90 -7.65
N ASP A 157 15.77 3.95 -6.82
CA ASP A 157 16.37 3.84 -5.49
C ASP A 157 15.59 4.63 -4.44
N LEU A 158 15.61 4.12 -3.21
CA LEU A 158 14.95 4.70 -2.04
C LEU A 158 15.95 4.99 -0.94
N PHE A 159 15.96 6.24 -0.49
CA PHE A 159 16.84 6.74 0.54
C PHE A 159 16.07 7.30 1.74
N ILE A 160 16.65 7.21 2.92
CA ILE A 160 16.29 8.05 4.05
C ILE A 160 17.34 9.17 4.12
N ILE A 161 16.89 10.41 4.02
CA ILE A 161 17.71 11.61 4.03
C ILE A 161 17.56 12.31 5.39
N PRO A 162 18.44 12.05 6.36
CA PRO A 162 18.32 12.65 7.68
C PRO A 162 18.74 14.12 7.67
N HIS A 163 18.07 14.95 8.48
CA HIS A 163 18.42 16.34 8.64
C HIS A 163 19.41 16.52 9.81
N HIS A 164 20.62 16.99 9.53
CA HIS A 164 21.63 17.40 10.52
C HIS A 164 22.02 16.32 11.54
N VAL A 165 22.04 15.06 11.16
CA VAL A 165 22.49 13.97 12.03
C VAL A 165 24.00 13.81 11.94
N SER A 166 24.71 13.96 13.07
CA SER A 166 26.17 13.75 13.10
C SER A 166 26.53 12.27 13.13
N LYS A 167 27.74 11.96 12.65
CA LYS A 167 28.32 10.60 12.72
C LYS A 167 28.34 10.06 14.15
N GLU A 168 28.76 10.89 15.11
CA GLU A 168 28.84 10.48 16.52
C GLU A 168 27.46 10.14 17.09
N ALA A 169 26.43 10.95 16.76
CA ALA A 169 25.07 10.69 17.23
C ALA A 169 24.55 9.38 16.64
N PHE A 170 24.80 9.15 15.35
CA PHE A 170 24.39 7.92 14.66
C PHE A 170 25.09 6.68 15.24
N LEU A 171 26.43 6.73 15.40
CA LEU A 171 27.22 5.63 15.99
C LEU A 171 26.78 5.31 17.43
N ARG A 172 26.41 6.33 18.20
CA ARG A 172 25.96 6.13 19.60
C ARG A 172 24.69 5.31 19.68
N VAL A 173 23.80 5.45 18.68
CA VAL A 173 22.51 4.76 18.66
C VAL A 173 22.60 3.40 17.97
N HIS A 174 23.31 3.33 16.85
CA HIS A 174 23.32 2.13 15.99
C HIS A 174 24.57 1.27 16.16
N GLY A 175 25.59 1.77 16.88
CA GLY A 175 26.87 1.09 17.02
C GLY A 175 27.80 1.33 15.81
N ALA A 176 28.92 0.61 15.83
CA ALA A 176 29.87 0.65 14.72
C ALA A 176 29.35 -0.13 13.51
N PRO A 177 29.59 0.32 12.27
CA PRO A 177 29.26 -0.45 11.08
C PRO A 177 30.11 -1.72 10.98
N THR A 178 29.58 -2.72 10.28
CA THR A 178 30.29 -3.99 10.01
C THR A 178 31.48 -3.75 9.05
N ILE A 179 31.29 -2.89 8.05
CA ILE A 179 32.31 -2.53 7.06
C ILE A 179 32.32 -1.01 6.89
N GLN A 180 33.54 -0.43 6.72
CA GLN A 180 33.74 0.97 6.35
C GLN A 180 34.55 1.02 5.06
N ASN A 181 34.03 1.68 4.04
CA ASN A 181 34.71 1.87 2.78
C ASN A 181 34.55 3.32 2.30
N GLY A 182 35.59 4.13 2.47
CA GLY A 182 35.55 5.56 2.15
C GLY A 182 34.44 6.28 2.95
N ASN A 183 33.50 6.87 2.25
CA ASN A 183 32.35 7.57 2.81
C ASN A 183 31.09 6.69 2.98
N HIS A 184 31.23 5.38 2.84
CA HIS A 184 30.14 4.42 3.02
C HIS A 184 30.37 3.54 4.24
N TRP A 185 29.33 3.43 5.08
CA TRP A 185 29.26 2.55 6.21
C TRP A 185 28.20 1.49 5.96
N TYR A 186 28.58 0.23 6.08
CA TYR A 186 27.68 -0.90 5.86
C TYR A 186 27.36 -1.60 7.18
N TYR A 187 26.09 -1.74 7.46
CA TYR A 187 25.56 -2.50 8.59
C TYR A 187 24.95 -3.78 8.03
N ASP A 188 25.63 -4.89 8.28
CA ASP A 188 25.29 -6.22 7.83
C ASP A 188 25.47 -7.17 9.01
N ASP A 189 24.56 -7.06 10.00
CA ASP A 189 24.68 -7.76 11.28
C ASP A 189 24.19 -9.22 11.18
N TYR A 190 23.50 -9.59 10.10
CA TYR A 190 22.86 -10.90 9.93
C TYR A 190 23.10 -11.45 8.54
N ALA A 191 23.98 -12.43 8.44
CA ALA A 191 24.42 -13.04 7.18
C ALA A 191 23.32 -13.69 6.30
N ASN A 192 22.06 -13.67 6.69
CA ASN A 192 20.96 -14.31 5.97
C ASN A 192 19.66 -13.51 6.00
N ASN A 193 19.74 -12.18 6.11
CA ASN A 193 18.57 -11.32 6.10
C ASN A 193 18.27 -10.68 4.73
N GLU A 194 19.06 -11.02 3.72
CA GLU A 194 18.92 -10.61 2.33
C GLU A 194 19.13 -9.11 2.07
N HIS A 195 19.60 -8.35 3.07
CA HIS A 195 19.84 -6.92 2.91
C HIS A 195 21.04 -6.43 3.71
N THR A 196 21.62 -5.33 3.26
CA THR A 196 22.64 -4.52 3.96
C THR A 196 22.15 -3.08 4.03
N ILE A 197 22.35 -2.42 5.17
CA ILE A 197 22.10 -0.98 5.26
C ILE A 197 23.38 -0.23 4.89
N ASN A 198 23.30 0.52 3.79
CA ASN A 198 24.35 1.44 3.34
C ASN A 198 24.09 2.85 3.89
N VAL A 199 25.04 3.40 4.61
CA VAL A 199 24.99 4.75 5.17
C VAL A 199 26.06 5.60 4.48
N THR A 200 25.63 6.57 3.69
CA THR A 200 26.51 7.53 3.01
C THR A 200 26.84 8.70 3.94
N ILE A 201 28.11 9.01 4.03
CA ILE A 201 28.67 10.06 4.89
C ILE A 201 29.08 11.26 4.05
N GLU A 202 28.76 12.46 4.51
CA GLU A 202 29.24 13.72 3.95
C GLU A 202 29.88 14.58 5.08
N GLY A 203 31.18 14.70 5.07
CA GLY A 203 31.92 15.39 6.15
C GLY A 203 31.70 14.71 7.51
N GLN A 204 31.06 15.41 8.43
CA GLN A 204 30.74 14.89 9.78
C GLN A 204 29.27 14.48 9.96
N HIS A 205 28.52 14.42 8.87
CA HIS A 205 27.06 14.14 8.92
C HIS A 205 26.70 12.91 8.11
N ILE A 206 25.58 12.32 8.48
CA ILE A 206 24.91 11.30 7.68
C ILE A 206 24.20 11.99 6.51
N LYS A 207 24.54 11.62 5.28
CA LYS A 207 23.97 12.16 4.05
C LYS A 207 22.70 11.41 3.66
N ALA A 208 22.82 10.07 3.60
CA ALA A 208 21.73 9.20 3.18
C ALA A 208 21.86 7.83 3.85
N ILE A 209 20.74 7.14 3.98
CA ILE A 209 20.67 5.75 4.45
C ILE A 209 19.80 4.98 3.47
N GLU A 210 20.30 3.87 3.01
CA GLU A 210 19.68 3.05 1.98
C GLU A 210 19.68 1.58 2.41
N ASN A 211 18.66 0.84 1.97
CA ASN A 211 18.60 -0.59 2.12
C ASN A 211 18.91 -1.25 0.77
N ILE A 212 20.08 -1.83 0.66
CA ILE A 212 20.61 -2.47 -0.55
C ILE A 212 20.57 -4.01 -0.43
N PRO A 213 20.67 -4.76 -1.54
CA PRO A 213 20.90 -6.19 -1.49
C PRO A 213 22.13 -6.53 -0.63
N GLN A 214 22.08 -7.68 0.03
CA GLN A 214 23.18 -8.14 0.88
C GLN A 214 24.49 -8.24 0.09
N ILE A 215 25.59 -7.70 0.64
CA ILE A 215 26.92 -7.67 0.03
C ILE A 215 27.82 -8.79 0.56
#